data_14252883856160b562d029eb531ded24
#
_entry.id   14252883856160b562d029eb531ded24
#
_cell.length_a   1.000
_cell.length_b   1.000
_cell.length_c   1.000
_cell.angle_alpha   90.00
_cell.angle_beta   90.00
_cell.angle_gamma   90.00
#
_symmetry.space_group_name_H-M   'P 1'
#
loop_
_entity.id
_entity.type
_entity.pdbx_description
1 polymer ?
#
loop_
_entity_poly.entity_id
_entity_poly.type
_entity_poly.pdbx_seq_one_letter_code
_entity_poly.pdbx_strand_id
1 'polypeptide(L)'
;VNVKTLPYPGFPTDMNPQMTVLLCLADGTSQMSETIWNNRFRYVDELQRMGARIKVDDKTAFIEGNTAFTPASVKAVDLRAGAAMVIAALATEGRTEIEEIGFIERGYDDIVTKFRNVGANIRKIYFPDGGRKLNIG
;
A
#
# COMPACT_ATOMS: atom_id res chain seq x y z
N VAL A 1 0.89 -13.65 12.78
CA VAL A 1 0.07 -12.61 13.41
C VAL A 1 -1.31 -12.56 12.75
N ASN A 2 -2.33 -12.50 13.57
CA ASN A 2 -3.71 -12.41 13.10
C ASN A 2 -4.29 -11.06 13.48
N VAL A 3 -4.80 -10.34 12.48
CA VAL A 3 -5.39 -9.03 12.67
C VAL A 3 -6.83 -9.05 12.14
N LYS A 4 -7.74 -8.46 12.87
CA LYS A 4 -9.15 -8.37 12.50
C LYS A 4 -9.63 -6.94 12.67
N THR A 5 -10.24 -6.37 11.64
CA THR A 5 -10.83 -5.04 11.77
C THR A 5 -12.12 -5.11 12.56
N LEU A 6 -12.30 -4.18 13.47
CA LEU A 6 -13.49 -4.09 14.33
C LEU A 6 -13.85 -2.62 14.51
N PRO A 7 -15.13 -2.31 14.82
CA PRO A 7 -15.49 -0.97 15.23
C PRO A 7 -14.68 -0.52 16.45
N TYR A 8 -14.48 0.80 16.57
CA TYR A 8 -13.78 1.37 17.72
C TYR A 8 -14.33 0.76 19.05
N PRO A 9 -13.47 0.31 20.01
CA PRO A 9 -12.01 0.49 20.06
C PRO A 9 -11.18 -0.66 19.45
N GLY A 10 -11.72 -1.42 18.51
CA GLY A 10 -10.96 -2.46 17.81
C GLY A 10 -10.00 -1.90 16.78
N PHE A 11 -9.32 -2.79 16.02
CA PHE A 11 -8.39 -2.38 14.96
C PHE A 11 -9.16 -1.69 13.84
N PRO A 12 -8.78 -0.44 13.45
CA PRO A 12 -9.55 0.30 12.46
C PRO A 12 -9.36 -0.22 11.03
N THR A 13 -10.47 -0.27 10.28
CA THR A 13 -10.43 -0.68 8.87
C THR A 13 -9.55 0.23 8.01
N ASP A 14 -9.43 1.52 8.37
CA ASP A 14 -8.60 2.48 7.64
C ASP A 14 -7.12 2.12 7.66
N MET A 15 -6.68 1.32 8.60
CA MET A 15 -5.29 0.86 8.73
C MET A 15 -5.04 -0.49 8.06
N ASN A 16 -6.06 -1.11 7.47
CA ASN A 16 -5.93 -2.43 6.84
C ASN A 16 -4.84 -2.47 5.75
N PRO A 17 -4.83 -1.59 4.74
CA PRO A 17 -3.81 -1.68 3.70
C PRO A 17 -2.39 -1.51 4.25
N GLN A 18 -2.17 -0.56 5.14
CA GLN A 18 -0.85 -0.30 5.72
C GLN A 18 -0.38 -1.48 6.57
N MET A 19 -1.27 -2.04 7.39
CA MET A 19 -0.92 -3.21 8.20
C MET A 19 -0.60 -4.41 7.31
N THR A 20 -1.32 -4.60 6.21
CA THR A 20 -1.04 -5.69 5.27
C THR A 20 0.37 -5.59 4.70
N VAL A 21 0.84 -4.37 4.35
CA VAL A 21 2.22 -4.18 3.90
C VAL A 21 3.21 -4.60 4.98
N LEU A 22 2.98 -4.19 6.22
CA LEU A 22 3.84 -4.60 7.35
C LEU A 22 3.85 -6.11 7.54
N LEU A 23 2.71 -6.78 7.40
CA LEU A 23 2.62 -8.23 7.52
C LEU A 23 3.34 -8.95 6.37
N CYS A 24 3.38 -8.37 5.19
CA CYS A 24 4.20 -8.90 4.08
C CYS A 24 5.69 -8.88 4.42
N LEU A 25 6.15 -7.91 5.20
CA LEU A 25 7.55 -7.76 5.58
C LEU A 25 7.90 -8.56 6.84
N ALA A 26 6.88 -8.93 7.64
CA ALA A 26 7.09 -9.65 8.90
C ALA A 26 7.45 -11.11 8.65
N ASP A 27 8.01 -11.77 9.67
CA ASP A 27 8.28 -13.20 9.63
C ASP A 27 6.97 -14.00 9.74
N GLY A 28 6.90 -15.12 9.03
CA GLY A 28 5.82 -16.08 9.16
C GLY A 28 4.58 -15.72 8.36
N THR A 29 3.51 -16.48 8.57
CA THR A 29 2.23 -16.31 7.89
C THR A 29 1.28 -15.53 8.78
N SER A 30 0.53 -14.59 8.20
CA SER A 30 -0.42 -13.75 8.93
C SER A 30 -1.79 -13.78 8.27
N GLN A 31 -2.81 -13.40 9.03
CA GLN A 31 -4.17 -13.24 8.54
C GLN A 31 -4.66 -11.83 8.84
N MET A 32 -5.31 -11.22 7.87
CA MET A 32 -6.00 -9.95 8.02
C MET A 32 -7.47 -10.16 7.71
N SER A 33 -8.34 -9.98 8.71
CA SER A 33 -9.78 -10.13 8.54
C SER A 33 -10.43 -8.75 8.51
N GLU A 34 -11.25 -8.50 7.47
CA GLU A 34 -11.99 -7.25 7.29
C GLU A 34 -13.46 -7.50 7.64
N THR A 35 -13.94 -6.89 8.72
CA THR A 35 -15.32 -7.07 9.17
C THR A 35 -16.21 -5.85 8.99
N ILE A 36 -15.60 -4.71 8.60
CA ILE A 36 -16.31 -3.43 8.54
C ILE A 36 -16.84 -3.17 7.13
N TRP A 37 -15.98 -3.31 6.11
CA TRP A 37 -16.31 -2.97 4.73
C TRP A 37 -16.03 -4.11 3.78
N ASN A 38 -16.93 -4.29 2.79
CA ASN A 38 -16.69 -5.20 1.68
C ASN A 38 -15.66 -4.58 0.72
N ASN A 39 -14.93 -5.44 -0.01
CA ASN A 39 -13.97 -5.03 -1.04
C ASN A 39 -12.81 -4.16 -0.54
N ARG A 40 -12.48 -4.24 0.76
CA ARG A 40 -11.33 -3.50 1.30
C ARG A 40 -9.98 -4.09 0.89
N PHE A 41 -9.98 -5.24 0.21
CA PHE A 41 -8.76 -5.87 -0.28
C PHE A 41 -8.45 -5.55 -1.74
N ARG A 42 -9.04 -4.50 -2.29
CA ARG A 42 -8.79 -4.10 -3.71
C ARG A 42 -7.33 -3.79 -3.98
N TYR A 43 -6.60 -3.30 -3.00
CA TYR A 43 -5.16 -3.00 -3.12
C TYR A 43 -4.29 -4.26 -3.24
N VAL A 44 -4.81 -5.44 -2.93
CA VAL A 44 -4.05 -6.69 -2.93
C VAL A 44 -3.49 -6.99 -4.32
N ASP A 45 -4.26 -6.76 -5.38
CA ASP A 45 -3.79 -6.97 -6.74
C ASP A 45 -2.55 -6.13 -7.05
N GLU A 46 -2.52 -4.90 -6.56
CA GLU A 46 -1.38 -4.00 -6.75
C GLU A 46 -0.16 -4.46 -5.96
N LEU A 47 -0.35 -4.93 -4.72
CA LEU A 47 0.74 -5.51 -3.94
C LEU A 47 1.28 -6.79 -4.57
N GLN A 48 0.41 -7.61 -5.16
CA GLN A 48 0.82 -8.82 -5.86
C GLN A 48 1.72 -8.51 -7.05
N ARG A 49 1.50 -7.39 -7.73
CA ARG A 49 2.40 -6.93 -8.80
C ARG A 49 3.79 -6.61 -8.28
N MET A 50 3.91 -6.24 -7.02
CA MET A 50 5.19 -5.99 -6.35
C MET A 50 5.79 -7.26 -5.72
N GLY A 51 5.16 -8.41 -5.92
CA GLY A 51 5.67 -9.69 -5.44
C GLY A 51 5.07 -10.17 -4.12
N ALA A 52 4.04 -9.50 -3.60
CA ALA A 52 3.39 -9.94 -2.36
C ALA A 52 2.69 -11.29 -2.56
N ARG A 53 2.78 -12.15 -1.56
CA ARG A 53 2.14 -13.46 -1.56
C ARG A 53 0.93 -13.41 -0.64
N ILE A 54 -0.21 -13.00 -1.22
CA ILE A 54 -1.46 -12.79 -0.49
C ILE A 54 -2.55 -13.55 -1.21
N LYS A 55 -3.33 -14.32 -0.44
CA LYS A 55 -4.52 -15.00 -0.93
C LYS A 55 -5.72 -14.47 -0.18
N VAL A 56 -6.73 -14.01 -0.91
CA VAL A 56 -7.96 -13.49 -0.32
C VAL A 56 -9.05 -14.54 -0.43
N ASP A 57 -9.69 -14.84 0.69
CA ASP A 57 -10.86 -15.72 0.75
C ASP A 57 -11.94 -15.00 1.56
N ASP A 58 -12.98 -14.54 0.87
CA ASP A 58 -14.09 -13.74 1.42
C ASP A 58 -13.56 -12.49 2.14
N LYS A 59 -13.64 -12.44 3.45
CA LYS A 59 -13.25 -11.29 4.27
C LYS A 59 -11.87 -11.43 4.89
N THR A 60 -11.12 -12.45 4.50
CA THR A 60 -9.82 -12.72 5.10
C THR A 60 -8.73 -12.77 4.04
N ALA A 61 -7.65 -12.06 4.27
CA ALA A 61 -6.43 -12.13 3.49
C ALA A 61 -5.40 -12.98 4.24
N PHE A 62 -4.86 -13.99 3.58
CA PHE A 62 -3.78 -14.84 4.10
C PHE A 62 -2.48 -14.33 3.50
N ILE A 63 -1.56 -13.88 4.36
CA ILE A 63 -0.36 -13.17 3.94
C ILE A 63 0.86 -13.99 4.33
N GLU A 64 1.67 -14.35 3.33
CA GLU A 64 2.98 -14.93 3.60
C GLU A 64 3.99 -13.83 3.82
N GLY A 65 4.72 -13.90 4.92
CA GLY A 65 5.72 -12.92 5.30
C GLY A 65 7.04 -13.09 4.56
N ASN A 66 8.04 -12.33 5.00
CA ASN A 66 9.39 -12.33 4.42
C ASN A 66 9.38 -11.99 2.91
N THR A 67 8.42 -11.18 2.48
CA THR A 67 8.36 -10.76 1.08
C THR A 67 9.47 -9.75 0.79
N ALA A 68 10.25 -10.03 -0.26
CA ALA A 68 11.13 -9.05 -0.86
C ALA A 68 10.36 -8.41 -2.02
N PHE A 69 9.85 -7.20 -1.81
CA PHE A 69 9.12 -6.50 -2.85
C PHE A 69 10.02 -6.19 -4.04
N THR A 70 9.46 -6.29 -5.24
CA THR A 70 10.15 -5.96 -6.48
C THR A 70 9.54 -4.72 -7.12
N PRO A 71 10.35 -3.90 -7.83
CA PRO A 71 9.83 -2.70 -8.47
C PRO A 71 8.72 -3.02 -9.46
N ALA A 72 7.69 -2.18 -9.49
CA ALA A 72 6.56 -2.37 -10.39
C ALA A 72 5.87 -1.03 -10.67
N SER A 73 4.97 -1.03 -11.63
CA SER A 73 4.04 0.07 -11.84
C SER A 73 2.71 -0.31 -11.21
N VAL A 74 2.28 0.44 -10.22
CA VAL A 74 1.07 0.16 -9.44
C VAL A 74 0.15 1.38 -9.42
N LYS A 75 -1.09 1.19 -8.98
CA LYS A 75 -2.10 2.26 -8.93
C LYS A 75 -2.53 2.53 -7.50
N ALA A 76 -2.75 3.80 -7.18
CA ALA A 76 -3.34 4.21 -5.92
C ALA A 76 -4.87 4.12 -6.05
N VAL A 77 -5.43 2.94 -5.77
CA VAL A 77 -6.86 2.65 -6.00
C VAL A 77 -7.80 3.44 -5.08
N ASP A 78 -7.32 3.84 -3.90
CA ASP A 78 -8.00 4.78 -3.00
C ASP A 78 -6.96 5.42 -2.07
N LEU A 79 -7.41 6.31 -1.18
CA LEU A 79 -6.50 7.06 -0.30
C LEU A 79 -5.62 6.15 0.58
N ARG A 80 -6.23 5.17 1.25
CA ARG A 80 -5.50 4.30 2.18
C ARG A 80 -4.61 3.32 1.43
N ALA A 81 -5.12 2.77 0.35
CA ALA A 81 -4.32 1.93 -0.54
C ALA A 81 -3.15 2.71 -1.13
N GLY A 82 -3.37 3.97 -1.51
CA GLY A 82 -2.30 4.84 -2.00
C GLY A 82 -1.17 5.00 -0.98
N ALA A 83 -1.51 5.25 0.28
CA ALA A 83 -0.52 5.33 1.35
C ALA A 83 0.24 4.01 1.51
N ALA A 84 -0.46 2.88 1.45
CA ALA A 84 0.17 1.56 1.53
C ALA A 84 1.13 1.31 0.37
N MET A 85 0.78 1.74 -0.85
CA MET A 85 1.67 1.62 -2.02
C MET A 85 2.95 2.43 -1.83
N VAL A 86 2.85 3.64 -1.25
CA VAL A 86 4.04 4.45 -0.95
C VAL A 86 4.94 3.72 0.04
N ILE A 87 4.38 3.15 1.11
CA ILE A 87 5.14 2.39 2.10
C ILE A 87 5.82 1.19 1.46
N ALA A 88 5.10 0.41 0.65
CA ALA A 88 5.65 -0.75 -0.05
C ALA A 88 6.78 -0.34 -0.99
N ALA A 89 6.61 0.76 -1.73
CA ALA A 89 7.62 1.26 -2.66
C ALA A 89 8.88 1.72 -1.93
N LEU A 90 8.74 2.34 -0.75
CA LEU A 90 9.89 2.74 0.06
C LEU A 90 10.67 1.54 0.60
N ALA A 91 10.01 0.41 0.80
CA ALA A 91 10.63 -0.84 1.23
C ALA A 91 11.21 -1.66 0.08
N THR A 92 11.11 -1.18 -1.15
CA THR A 92 11.52 -1.90 -2.36
C THR A 92 12.83 -1.34 -2.89
N GLU A 93 13.75 -2.21 -3.28
CA GLU A 93 14.94 -1.80 -4.02
C GLU A 93 14.57 -1.58 -5.49
N GLY A 94 15.11 -0.51 -6.09
CA GLY A 94 14.81 -0.13 -7.44
C GLY A 94 13.67 0.88 -7.51
N ARG A 95 13.21 1.17 -8.73
CA ARG A 95 12.20 2.21 -8.95
C ARG A 95 10.81 1.62 -9.06
N THR A 96 9.91 2.08 -8.21
CA THR A 96 8.48 1.77 -8.28
C THR A 96 7.72 3.02 -8.73
N GLU A 97 6.77 2.84 -9.63
CA GLU A 97 5.91 3.91 -10.14
C GLU A 97 4.51 3.73 -9.58
N ILE A 98 3.94 4.82 -9.03
CA ILE A 98 2.57 4.82 -8.54
C ILE A 98 1.74 5.77 -9.40
N GLU A 99 0.77 5.22 -10.10
CA GLU A 99 -0.16 5.95 -10.96
C GLU A 99 -1.44 6.33 -10.21
N GLU A 100 -2.22 7.23 -10.79
CA GLU A 100 -3.51 7.67 -10.26
C GLU A 100 -3.41 8.23 -8.84
N ILE A 101 -2.43 9.12 -8.63
CA ILE A 101 -2.11 9.64 -7.30
C ILE A 101 -3.06 10.73 -6.78
N GLY A 102 -4.13 11.04 -7.50
CA GLY A 102 -5.09 12.06 -7.07
C GLY A 102 -5.61 11.86 -5.66
N PHE A 103 -5.86 10.62 -5.25
CA PHE A 103 -6.30 10.30 -3.88
C PHE A 103 -5.23 10.67 -2.85
N ILE A 104 -3.96 10.38 -3.16
CA ILE A 104 -2.84 10.69 -2.27
C ILE A 104 -2.70 12.21 -2.12
N GLU A 105 -2.77 12.94 -3.23
CA GLU A 105 -2.60 14.40 -3.25
C GLU A 105 -3.72 15.11 -2.48
N ARG A 106 -4.95 14.58 -2.54
CA ARG A 106 -6.07 15.18 -1.81
C ARG A 106 -6.07 14.87 -0.32
N GLY A 107 -5.51 13.72 0.06
CA GLY A 107 -5.54 13.25 1.45
C GLY A 107 -4.30 13.58 2.27
N TYR A 108 -3.18 13.84 1.62
CA TYR A 108 -1.90 14.09 2.30
C TYR A 108 -1.28 15.38 1.77
N ASP A 109 -1.04 16.32 2.68
CA ASP A 109 -0.42 17.60 2.34
C ASP A 109 1.06 17.39 1.99
N ASP A 110 1.40 17.58 0.71
CA ASP A 110 2.76 17.55 0.17
C ASP A 110 3.58 16.35 0.65
N ILE A 111 3.06 15.15 0.40
CA ILE A 111 3.70 13.89 0.80
C ILE A 111 5.12 13.75 0.23
N VAL A 112 5.37 14.28 -0.99
CA VAL A 112 6.67 14.19 -1.65
C VAL A 112 7.74 14.93 -0.83
N THR A 113 7.47 16.18 -0.45
CA THR A 113 8.42 16.97 0.33
C THR A 113 8.64 16.35 1.71
N LYS A 114 7.56 15.88 2.36
CA LYS A 114 7.67 15.26 3.68
C LYS A 114 8.56 14.02 3.68
N PHE A 115 8.39 13.14 2.70
CA PHE A 115 9.23 11.95 2.60
C PHE A 115 10.65 12.28 2.17
N ARG A 116 10.85 13.24 1.27
CA ARG A 116 12.19 13.67 0.87
C ARG A 116 12.97 14.24 2.03
N ASN A 117 12.30 14.96 2.93
CA ASN A 117 12.94 15.54 4.11
C ASN A 117 13.48 14.49 5.09
N VAL A 118 12.97 13.26 5.05
CA VAL A 118 13.48 12.15 5.86
C VAL A 118 14.35 11.19 5.04
N GLY A 119 14.79 11.58 3.85
CA GLY A 119 15.77 10.84 3.05
C GLY A 119 15.21 9.93 1.99
N ALA A 120 13.90 9.90 1.77
CA ALA A 120 13.30 9.08 0.72
C ALA A 120 13.59 9.64 -0.67
N ASN A 121 13.86 8.76 -1.62
CA ASN A 121 14.01 9.13 -3.04
C ASN A 121 12.64 9.01 -3.72
N ILE A 122 11.90 10.10 -3.72
CA ILE A 122 10.52 10.16 -4.22
C ILE A 122 10.36 11.41 -5.10
N ARG A 123 9.73 11.25 -6.26
CA ARG A 123 9.49 12.34 -7.22
C ARG A 123 8.08 12.26 -7.79
N LYS A 124 7.49 13.42 -8.06
CA LYS A 124 6.24 13.52 -8.80
C LYS A 124 6.56 13.79 -10.26
N ILE A 125 6.01 12.97 -11.15
CA ILE A 125 6.19 13.11 -12.60
C ILE A 125 4.89 13.63 -13.20
N TYR A 126 4.98 14.67 -14.01
CA TYR A 126 3.85 15.30 -14.71
C TYR A 126 3.87 14.91 -16.18
N PHE A 127 2.69 14.58 -16.70
CA PHE A 127 2.51 14.28 -18.13
C PHE A 127 1.83 15.45 -18.84
N PRO A 128 2.03 15.61 -20.18
CA PRO A 128 1.40 16.71 -20.92
C PRO A 128 -0.13 16.72 -20.90
N ASP A 129 -0.77 15.56 -20.71
CA ASP A 129 -2.22 15.42 -20.63
C ASP A 129 -2.79 15.77 -19.25
N GLY A 130 -1.95 16.20 -18.31
CA GLY A 130 -2.35 16.51 -16.93
C GLY A 130 -2.24 15.34 -15.98
N GLY A 131 -1.86 14.15 -16.45
CA GLY A 131 -1.63 13.00 -15.60
C GLY A 131 -0.40 13.16 -14.70
N ARG A 132 -0.41 12.52 -13.56
CA ARG A 132 0.71 12.56 -12.59
C ARG A 132 0.95 11.17 -12.02
N LYS A 133 2.20 10.89 -11.69
CA LYS A 133 2.57 9.67 -10.97
C LYS A 133 3.71 9.97 -10.00
N LEU A 134 3.91 9.06 -9.03
CA LEU A 134 5.07 9.09 -8.14
C LEU A 134 6.08 8.06 -8.59
N ASN A 135 7.35 8.46 -8.63
CA ASN A 135 8.48 7.54 -8.77
C ASN A 135 9.19 7.46 -7.42
N ILE A 136 9.39 6.24 -6.94
CA ILE A 136 10.02 5.98 -5.65
C ILE A 136 11.15 4.99 -5.86
N GLY A 137 12.33 5.36 -5.38
CA GLY A 137 13.52 4.52 -5.51
C GLY A 137 14.62 5.04 -6.39
#